data_210cc55ad3623fd736d32eebb497ac4d
#
_entry.id   210cc55ad3623fd736d32eebb497ac4d
#
_cell.length_a   1.000
_cell.length_b   1.000
_cell.length_c   1.000
_cell.angle_alpha   90.00
_cell.angle_beta   90.00
_cell.angle_gamma   90.00
#
_symmetry.space_group_name_H-M   'P 1'
#
loop_
_entity.id
_entity.type
_entity.pdbx_description
1 polymer ?
#
loop_
_entity_poly.entity_id
_entity_poly.type
_entity_poly.pdbx_seq_one_letter_code
_entity_poly.pdbx_strand_id
1 'polypeptide(L)'
;MSISGHDRTQMLAPRTELPKLTDRLPLGTTGLQVSPICCGMTFDDNVVPAAFEAGINFFFLSADMHWPMYESIRKGLEDLLRGHPSRRDEIVVAATCYVTQPEFCFAPFDEVIEAVPSLGHIDITVAGGSYAPEILTRIEIFKLHRAIKHAGARGIGASFHDRAVARELLDQGFLDIQFVRYNPVHPGAQKDVFQHAKPHPERSTLLFNFKSTESYVDDEEHLKEMGVEEDNWRPHITDYYRFALTAPALDGILVGMPDADGVRQLANALAKGPLDEEDHQYLLDLGVLEKRRREAEKLRKTRENIAKLNLQT
;
A
#
# COMPACT_ATOMS: atom_id res chain seq x y z
N MET A 1 -9.92 -28.32 -34.89
CA MET A 1 -8.94 -27.39 -34.33
C MET A 1 -8.97 -27.56 -32.83
N SER A 2 -7.90 -28.12 -32.28
CA SER A 2 -7.77 -28.48 -30.85
C SER A 2 -7.44 -27.23 -30.05
N ILE A 3 -8.30 -26.86 -29.10
CA ILE A 3 -8.02 -25.85 -28.10
C ILE A 3 -7.28 -26.55 -26.94
N SER A 4 -5.97 -26.71 -27.12
CA SER A 4 -5.09 -27.17 -26.05
C SER A 4 -4.25 -25.98 -25.56
N GLY A 5 -4.67 -25.36 -24.50
CA GLY A 5 -3.96 -24.32 -23.81
C GLY A 5 -4.46 -24.26 -22.37
N HIS A 6 -4.21 -25.32 -21.59
CA HIS A 6 -4.28 -25.20 -20.14
C HIS A 6 -3.08 -24.35 -19.73
N ASP A 7 -3.34 -23.06 -19.58
CA ASP A 7 -2.43 -22.13 -18.90
C ASP A 7 -2.30 -22.65 -17.44
N ARG A 8 -1.24 -23.43 -17.19
CA ARG A 8 -0.89 -23.84 -15.83
C ARG A 8 -0.34 -22.60 -15.17
N THR A 9 -1.20 -21.89 -14.44
CA THR A 9 -0.81 -20.82 -13.55
C THR A 9 0.31 -21.36 -12.66
N GLN A 10 1.52 -20.87 -12.86
CA GLN A 10 2.70 -21.32 -12.13
C GLN A 10 2.57 -20.70 -10.73
N MET A 11 2.11 -21.49 -9.76
CA MET A 11 2.03 -21.03 -8.38
C MET A 11 3.44 -20.66 -7.91
N LEU A 12 3.61 -19.44 -7.43
CA LEU A 12 4.86 -18.98 -6.85
C LEU A 12 5.20 -19.82 -5.61
N ALA A 13 6.48 -20.17 -5.45
CA ALA A 13 6.93 -20.88 -4.28
C ALA A 13 6.67 -20.08 -3.00
N PRO A 14 6.24 -20.71 -1.90
CA PRO A 14 6.11 -20.06 -0.61
C PRO A 14 7.40 -19.36 -0.21
N ARG A 15 7.29 -18.21 0.44
CA ARG A 15 8.47 -17.52 0.99
C ARG A 15 9.02 -18.27 2.18
N THR A 16 10.34 -18.35 2.26
CA THR A 16 11.08 -18.86 3.42
C THR A 16 11.58 -17.72 4.31
N GLU A 17 11.73 -16.51 3.75
CA GLU A 17 12.17 -15.31 4.45
C GLU A 17 11.34 -14.11 3.98
N LEU A 18 11.15 -13.13 4.86
CA LEU A 18 10.55 -11.84 4.50
C LEU A 18 11.64 -10.85 4.08
N PRO A 19 11.29 -9.86 3.23
CA PRO A 19 12.23 -8.84 2.82
C PRO A 19 12.68 -7.98 4.00
N LYS A 20 13.92 -7.48 3.94
CA LYS A 20 14.52 -6.57 4.92
C LYS A 20 14.29 -5.12 4.53
N LEU A 21 14.32 -4.22 5.51
CA LEU A 21 14.19 -2.77 5.26
C LEU A 21 15.28 -2.24 4.31
N THR A 22 16.45 -2.88 4.32
CA THR A 22 17.63 -2.49 3.53
C THR A 22 17.66 -3.09 2.12
N ASP A 23 16.76 -4.03 1.80
CA ASP A 23 16.72 -4.61 0.46
C ASP A 23 16.33 -3.56 -0.58
N ARG A 24 16.73 -3.81 -1.83
CA ARG A 24 16.46 -2.93 -2.96
C ARG A 24 15.86 -3.69 -4.12
N LEU A 25 14.77 -3.16 -4.63
CA LEU A 25 14.02 -3.69 -5.77
C LEU A 25 14.13 -2.72 -6.95
N PRO A 26 14.51 -3.17 -8.14
CA PRO A 26 14.51 -2.31 -9.31
C PRO A 26 13.06 -1.93 -9.69
N LEU A 27 12.81 -0.63 -9.84
CA LEU A 27 11.50 -0.10 -10.21
C LEU A 27 11.36 -0.03 -11.73
N GLY A 28 10.79 -1.05 -12.33
CA GLY A 28 10.58 -1.09 -13.78
C GLY A 28 11.88 -0.78 -14.55
N THR A 29 11.76 0.09 -15.56
CA THR A 29 12.91 0.56 -16.38
C THR A 29 13.38 1.96 -15.99
N THR A 30 12.98 2.48 -14.83
CA THR A 30 13.22 3.86 -14.39
C THR A 30 14.66 4.12 -13.95
N GLY A 31 15.42 3.06 -13.63
CA GLY A 31 16.74 3.14 -12.98
C GLY A 31 16.66 3.42 -11.47
N LEU A 32 15.46 3.53 -10.90
CA LEU A 32 15.26 3.69 -9.46
C LEU A 32 15.34 2.33 -8.75
N GLN A 33 15.83 2.38 -7.50
CA GLN A 33 15.83 1.24 -6.58
C GLN A 33 15.00 1.61 -5.35
N VAL A 34 14.00 0.81 -5.01
CA VAL A 34 13.11 1.05 -3.86
C VAL A 34 13.24 -0.04 -2.82
N SER A 35 13.09 0.33 -1.54
CA SER A 35 12.94 -0.66 -0.47
C SER A 35 11.59 -1.39 -0.60
N PRO A 36 11.50 -2.66 -0.19
CA PRO A 36 10.23 -3.40 -0.18
C PRO A 36 9.21 -2.83 0.82
N ILE A 37 9.69 -1.97 1.71
CA ILE A 37 8.84 -1.23 2.64
C ILE A 37 8.74 0.21 2.14
N CYS A 38 7.51 0.63 1.87
CA CYS A 38 7.16 2.00 1.50
C CYS A 38 6.54 2.69 2.73
N CYS A 39 7.22 3.71 3.25
CA CYS A 39 6.74 4.46 4.40
C CYS A 39 5.67 5.47 3.95
N GLY A 40 4.45 5.30 4.46
CA GLY A 40 3.31 6.16 4.17
C GLY A 40 2.85 6.96 5.38
N MET A 41 1.54 7.02 5.60
CA MET A 41 0.91 7.82 6.64
C MET A 41 1.50 7.58 8.03
N THR A 42 1.84 8.68 8.72
CA THR A 42 2.24 8.71 10.13
C THR A 42 1.73 9.98 10.79
N PHE A 43 1.73 9.98 12.13
CA PHE A 43 1.37 11.15 12.94
C PHE A 43 2.57 11.69 13.74
N ASP A 44 3.77 11.17 13.49
CA ASP A 44 5.04 11.59 14.11
C ASP A 44 6.06 11.91 13.02
N ASP A 45 6.54 13.15 13.00
CA ASP A 45 7.51 13.65 12.00
C ASP A 45 8.85 12.90 12.08
N ASN A 46 9.18 12.30 13.25
CA ASN A 46 10.42 11.54 13.45
C ASN A 46 10.42 10.15 12.77
N VAL A 47 9.28 9.69 12.29
CA VAL A 47 9.20 8.40 11.56
C VAL A 47 10.02 8.44 10.27
N VAL A 48 10.02 9.55 9.54
CA VAL A 48 10.75 9.64 8.26
C VAL A 48 12.26 9.51 8.45
N PRO A 49 12.92 10.29 9.34
CA PRO A 49 14.36 10.09 9.58
C PRO A 49 14.67 8.71 10.16
N ALA A 50 13.85 8.18 11.09
CA ALA A 50 14.05 6.84 11.64
C ALA A 50 13.93 5.74 10.56
N ALA A 51 12.96 5.86 9.66
CA ALA A 51 12.78 4.94 8.54
C ALA A 51 14.00 5.00 7.58
N PHE A 52 14.47 6.19 7.25
CA PHE A 52 15.65 6.38 6.41
C PHE A 52 16.90 5.76 7.04
N GLU A 53 17.16 6.02 8.32
CA GLU A 53 18.31 5.45 9.06
C GLU A 53 18.22 3.92 9.17
N ALA A 54 17.01 3.36 9.24
CA ALA A 54 16.78 1.91 9.23
C ALA A 54 16.94 1.28 7.82
N GLY A 55 17.13 2.09 6.78
CA GLY A 55 17.35 1.65 5.40
C GLY A 55 16.13 1.71 4.50
N ILE A 56 14.99 2.21 4.95
CA ILE A 56 13.84 2.49 4.09
C ILE A 56 14.14 3.73 3.26
N ASN A 57 14.12 3.59 1.94
CA ASN A 57 14.32 4.71 1.03
C ASN A 57 13.08 5.08 0.22
N PHE A 58 11.97 4.42 0.45
CA PHE A 58 10.76 4.60 -0.32
C PHE A 58 9.66 5.24 0.54
N PHE A 59 9.17 6.41 0.12
CA PHE A 59 8.17 7.20 0.84
C PHE A 59 6.96 7.47 -0.03
N PHE A 60 5.77 7.52 0.60
CA PHE A 60 4.51 7.70 -0.09
C PHE A 60 3.74 8.89 0.48
N LEU A 61 3.28 9.76 -0.40
CA LEU A 61 2.46 10.93 -0.09
C LEU A 61 1.10 10.85 -0.79
N SER A 62 0.08 11.44 -0.18
CA SER A 62 -1.15 11.78 -0.89
C SER A 62 -1.19 13.27 -1.19
N ALA A 63 -1.50 13.58 -2.43
CA ALA A 63 -1.41 14.92 -2.95
C ALA A 63 -2.74 15.70 -2.93
N ASP A 64 -3.85 15.09 -2.52
CA ASP A 64 -5.18 15.74 -2.55
C ASP A 64 -6.06 15.34 -1.35
N MET A 65 -7.12 14.54 -1.55
CA MET A 65 -8.18 14.32 -0.54
C MET A 65 -7.68 13.82 0.83
N HIS A 66 -6.52 13.18 0.89
CA HIS A 66 -5.91 12.70 2.13
C HIS A 66 -4.81 13.62 2.66
N TRP A 67 -4.68 14.82 2.10
CA TRP A 67 -3.63 15.77 2.40
C TRP A 67 -3.36 16.01 3.89
N PRO A 68 -4.36 16.22 4.76
CA PRO A 68 -4.11 16.42 6.20
C PRO A 68 -3.45 15.22 6.89
N MET A 69 -3.73 14.00 6.42
CA MET A 69 -3.21 12.76 7.02
C MET A 69 -1.72 12.52 6.70
N TYR A 70 -1.15 13.30 5.79
CA TYR A 70 0.24 13.20 5.35
C TYR A 70 1.09 14.41 5.78
N GLU A 71 0.61 15.21 6.73
CA GLU A 71 1.36 16.37 7.21
C GLU A 71 2.69 15.97 7.84
N SER A 72 2.70 14.96 8.71
CA SER A 72 3.93 14.50 9.37
C SER A 72 4.94 13.90 8.39
N ILE A 73 4.49 13.19 7.35
CA ILE A 73 5.40 12.72 6.29
C ILE A 73 6.04 13.91 5.55
N ARG A 74 5.26 14.94 5.20
CA ARG A 74 5.79 16.13 4.52
C ARG A 74 6.84 16.85 5.37
N LYS A 75 6.53 17.07 6.65
CA LYS A 75 7.47 17.68 7.60
C LYS A 75 8.74 16.83 7.78
N GLY A 76 8.57 15.52 8.01
CA GLY A 76 9.69 14.60 8.18
C GLY A 76 10.60 14.54 6.95
N LEU A 77 10.04 14.60 5.72
CA LEU A 77 10.81 14.66 4.49
C LEU A 77 11.56 16.01 4.37
N GLU A 78 10.89 17.12 4.66
CA GLU A 78 11.55 18.43 4.64
C GLU A 78 12.68 18.49 5.66
N ASP A 79 12.49 17.98 6.88
CA ASP A 79 13.51 17.95 7.93
C ASP A 79 14.68 17.02 7.57
N LEU A 80 14.41 15.87 6.93
CA LEU A 80 15.42 14.94 6.46
C LEU A 80 16.33 15.57 5.38
N LEU A 81 15.74 16.36 4.47
CA LEU A 81 16.40 16.89 3.29
C LEU A 81 17.00 18.28 3.49
N ARG A 82 16.38 19.11 4.36
CA ARG A 82 16.85 20.47 4.64
C ARG A 82 18.29 20.46 5.14
N GLY A 83 19.17 21.15 4.44
CA GLY A 83 20.59 21.20 4.75
C GLY A 83 21.40 19.96 4.34
N HIS A 84 20.77 18.95 3.77
CA HIS A 84 21.37 17.71 3.29
C HIS A 84 20.93 17.35 1.87
N PRO A 85 21.19 18.18 0.85
CA PRO A 85 20.66 17.98 -0.49
C PRO A 85 21.10 16.65 -1.14
N SER A 86 22.25 16.09 -0.75
CA SER A 86 22.69 14.77 -1.23
C SER A 86 21.75 13.62 -0.85
N ARG A 87 21.02 13.73 0.25
CA ARG A 87 20.03 12.72 0.67
C ARG A 87 18.87 12.58 -0.30
N ARG A 88 18.61 13.63 -1.11
CA ARG A 88 17.53 13.57 -2.11
C ARG A 88 17.74 12.45 -3.12
N ASP A 89 18.97 12.18 -3.50
CA ASP A 89 19.31 11.10 -4.44
C ASP A 89 19.28 9.70 -3.79
N GLU A 90 19.22 9.65 -2.46
CA GLU A 90 19.18 8.39 -1.71
C GLU A 90 17.72 7.90 -1.46
N ILE A 91 16.72 8.76 -1.69
CA ILE A 91 15.31 8.43 -1.46
C ILE A 91 14.49 8.42 -2.75
N VAL A 92 13.39 7.69 -2.72
CA VAL A 92 12.37 7.66 -3.77
C VAL A 92 11.03 8.07 -3.17
N VAL A 93 10.38 9.05 -3.77
CA VAL A 93 9.09 9.57 -3.30
C VAL A 93 8.01 9.33 -4.34
N ALA A 94 6.96 8.60 -3.93
CA ALA A 94 5.73 8.43 -4.68
C ALA A 94 4.66 9.38 -4.16
N ALA A 95 3.96 10.08 -5.04
CA ALA A 95 2.81 10.88 -4.68
C ALA A 95 1.57 10.40 -5.43
N THR A 96 0.46 10.20 -4.69
CA THR A 96 -0.81 9.77 -5.27
C THR A 96 -1.76 10.96 -5.44
N CYS A 97 -2.45 10.98 -6.58
CA CYS A 97 -3.51 11.92 -6.90
C CYS A 97 -4.81 11.18 -7.20
N TYR A 98 -5.92 11.63 -6.61
CA TYR A 98 -7.25 11.05 -6.80
C TYR A 98 -8.12 11.89 -7.77
N VAL A 99 -7.62 13.02 -8.24
CA VAL A 99 -8.33 13.86 -9.22
C VAL A 99 -8.55 13.06 -10.50
N THR A 100 -9.79 13.05 -10.99
CA THR A 100 -10.19 12.29 -12.18
C THR A 100 -10.16 13.11 -13.46
N GLN A 101 -10.26 14.45 -13.35
CA GLN A 101 -10.22 15.33 -14.49
C GLN A 101 -8.78 15.49 -14.98
N PRO A 102 -8.51 15.17 -16.26
CA PRO A 102 -7.17 15.25 -16.82
C PRO A 102 -6.49 16.62 -16.65
N GLU A 103 -7.25 17.69 -16.79
CA GLU A 103 -6.76 19.07 -16.75
C GLU A 103 -6.24 19.48 -15.36
N PHE A 104 -6.68 18.78 -14.31
CA PHE A 104 -6.35 19.08 -12.92
C PHE A 104 -5.47 18.03 -12.25
N CYS A 105 -5.10 16.96 -12.96
CA CYS A 105 -4.32 15.85 -12.36
C CYS A 105 -2.93 16.28 -11.88
N PHE A 106 -2.38 17.38 -12.38
CA PHE A 106 -1.01 17.79 -12.06
C PHE A 106 -0.92 18.74 -10.89
N ALA A 107 -1.93 19.59 -10.68
CA ALA A 107 -1.92 20.58 -9.61
C ALA A 107 -1.60 19.99 -8.21
N PRO A 108 -2.15 18.82 -7.80
CA PRO A 108 -1.79 18.22 -6.53
C PRO A 108 -0.31 17.85 -6.40
N PHE A 109 0.38 17.52 -7.49
CA PHE A 109 1.81 17.22 -7.44
C PHE A 109 2.66 18.48 -7.27
N ASP A 110 2.24 19.59 -7.89
CA ASP A 110 2.88 20.89 -7.69
C ASP A 110 2.73 21.35 -6.23
N GLU A 111 1.55 21.18 -5.64
CA GLU A 111 1.30 21.45 -4.21
C GLU A 111 2.20 20.62 -3.27
N VAL A 112 2.49 19.35 -3.60
CA VAL A 112 3.44 18.55 -2.83
C VAL A 112 4.85 19.13 -2.88
N ILE A 113 5.31 19.56 -4.07
CA ILE A 113 6.65 20.15 -4.25
C ILE A 113 6.73 21.51 -3.53
N GLU A 114 5.67 22.30 -3.57
CA GLU A 114 5.61 23.58 -2.83
C GLU A 114 5.62 23.37 -1.31
N ALA A 115 4.92 22.33 -0.81
CA ALA A 115 4.85 22.02 0.63
C ALA A 115 6.14 21.39 1.17
N VAL A 116 6.95 20.77 0.32
CA VAL A 116 8.24 20.16 0.66
C VAL A 116 9.32 20.66 -0.30
N PRO A 117 9.76 21.94 -0.15
CA PRO A 117 10.65 22.57 -1.13
C PRO A 117 11.98 21.85 -1.33
N SER A 118 12.51 21.21 -0.26
CA SER A 118 13.76 20.44 -0.34
C SER A 118 13.62 19.17 -1.18
N LEU A 119 12.40 18.75 -1.54
CA LEU A 119 12.13 17.59 -2.39
C LEU A 119 12.53 17.85 -3.85
N GLY A 120 12.19 19.03 -4.38
CA GLY A 120 12.51 19.49 -5.73
C GLY A 120 11.76 18.78 -6.86
N HIS A 121 11.43 17.50 -6.70
CA HIS A 121 10.66 16.68 -7.66
C HIS A 121 10.03 15.46 -6.98
N ILE A 122 9.07 14.83 -7.67
CA ILE A 122 8.43 13.57 -7.30
C ILE A 122 8.98 12.47 -8.20
N ASP A 123 9.41 11.33 -7.65
CA ASP A 123 9.99 10.25 -8.46
C ASP A 123 8.93 9.40 -9.16
N ILE A 124 7.79 9.16 -8.49
CA ILE A 124 6.71 8.31 -8.98
C ILE A 124 5.38 9.04 -8.84
N THR A 125 4.69 9.26 -9.94
CA THR A 125 3.29 9.72 -9.92
C THR A 125 2.35 8.54 -9.86
N VAL A 126 1.39 8.55 -8.92
CA VAL A 126 0.47 7.44 -8.67
C VAL A 126 -0.98 7.87 -8.92
N ALA A 127 -1.69 7.15 -9.78
CA ALA A 127 -3.13 7.29 -9.94
C ALA A 127 -3.85 6.59 -8.78
N GLY A 128 -4.47 7.37 -7.89
CA GLY A 128 -5.15 6.87 -6.70
C GLY A 128 -6.57 6.39 -6.96
N GLY A 129 -7.05 5.38 -6.21
CA GLY A 129 -8.44 4.92 -6.23
C GLY A 129 -8.94 4.50 -7.60
N SER A 130 -8.15 3.71 -8.30
CA SER A 130 -8.36 3.44 -9.72
C SER A 130 -9.50 2.49 -9.97
N TYR A 131 -10.46 2.94 -10.77
CA TYR A 131 -11.57 2.18 -11.31
C TYR A 131 -11.55 2.26 -12.85
N ALA A 132 -11.84 1.15 -13.54
CA ALA A 132 -12.02 1.18 -14.99
C ALA A 132 -13.30 1.96 -15.35
N PRO A 133 -13.37 2.68 -16.48
CA PRO A 133 -12.35 2.89 -17.53
C PRO A 133 -11.45 4.12 -17.30
N GLU A 134 -11.72 4.90 -16.27
CA GLU A 134 -11.06 6.21 -16.01
C GLU A 134 -9.55 6.10 -15.85
N ILE A 135 -9.09 4.96 -15.34
CA ILE A 135 -7.68 4.75 -15.05
C ILE A 135 -6.78 4.88 -16.29
N LEU A 136 -7.21 4.40 -17.45
CA LEU A 136 -6.39 4.45 -18.67
C LEU A 136 -6.09 5.88 -19.07
N THR A 137 -7.08 6.77 -19.00
CA THR A 137 -6.90 8.21 -19.28
C THR A 137 -5.90 8.84 -18.31
N ARG A 138 -6.03 8.53 -17.02
CA ARG A 138 -5.12 9.05 -15.98
C ARG A 138 -3.69 8.53 -16.16
N ILE A 139 -3.52 7.25 -16.49
CA ILE A 139 -2.20 6.67 -16.77
C ILE A 139 -1.54 7.34 -17.97
N GLU A 140 -2.26 7.59 -19.04
CA GLU A 140 -1.71 8.28 -20.22
C GLU A 140 -1.28 9.72 -19.89
N ILE A 141 -2.02 10.44 -19.05
CA ILE A 141 -1.65 11.77 -18.58
C ILE A 141 -0.39 11.72 -17.69
N PHE A 142 -0.31 10.76 -16.78
CA PHE A 142 0.90 10.57 -15.95
C PHE A 142 2.12 10.21 -16.79
N LYS A 143 1.96 9.45 -17.89
CA LYS A 143 3.05 9.19 -18.83
C LYS A 143 3.50 10.45 -19.54
N LEU A 144 2.57 11.29 -19.99
CA LEU A 144 2.89 12.61 -20.57
C LEU A 144 3.64 13.48 -19.56
N HIS A 145 3.14 13.56 -18.34
CA HIS A 145 3.78 14.30 -17.26
C HIS A 145 5.22 13.79 -16.99
N ARG A 146 5.40 12.48 -16.93
CA ARG A 146 6.72 11.84 -16.84
C ARG A 146 7.61 12.25 -18.02
N ALA A 147 7.10 12.24 -19.24
CA ALA A 147 7.87 12.58 -20.45
C ALA A 147 8.33 14.04 -20.47
N ILE A 148 7.48 15.00 -20.08
CA ILE A 148 7.84 16.42 -20.00
C ILE A 148 8.59 16.78 -18.72
N LYS A 149 8.78 15.83 -17.79
CA LYS A 149 9.53 16.01 -16.54
C LYS A 149 9.02 17.18 -15.67
N HIS A 150 7.76 17.53 -15.77
CA HIS A 150 7.20 18.64 -15.00
C HIS A 150 7.39 18.44 -13.49
N ALA A 151 7.01 17.28 -12.95
CA ALA A 151 7.27 16.92 -11.56
C ALA A 151 8.64 16.23 -11.36
N GLY A 152 9.45 16.07 -12.42
CA GLY A 152 10.68 15.30 -12.38
C GLY A 152 10.47 13.77 -12.32
N ALA A 153 9.22 13.31 -12.43
CA ALA A 153 8.89 11.90 -12.26
C ALA A 153 9.54 10.99 -13.31
N ARG A 154 10.05 9.87 -12.83
CA ARG A 154 10.63 8.81 -13.65
C ARG A 154 9.77 7.56 -13.70
N GLY A 155 8.93 7.36 -12.68
CA GLY A 155 8.04 6.21 -12.55
C GLY A 155 6.57 6.59 -12.58
N ILE A 156 5.73 5.64 -12.93
CA ILE A 156 4.28 5.75 -12.86
C ILE A 156 3.71 4.56 -12.09
N GLY A 157 2.70 4.82 -11.28
CA GLY A 157 2.01 3.80 -10.51
C GLY A 157 0.50 4.01 -10.46
N ALA A 158 -0.20 3.03 -9.90
CA ALA A 158 -1.61 3.17 -9.59
C ALA A 158 -1.99 2.35 -8.35
N SER A 159 -3.00 2.80 -7.61
CA SER A 159 -3.61 2.05 -6.51
C SER A 159 -4.98 1.53 -6.91
N PHE A 160 -5.27 0.26 -6.61
CA PHE A 160 -6.44 -0.43 -7.09
C PHE A 160 -7.35 -0.90 -5.95
N HIS A 161 -8.64 -0.55 -6.06
CA HIS A 161 -9.72 -1.22 -5.36
C HIS A 161 -10.39 -2.27 -6.25
N ASP A 162 -10.33 -2.10 -7.56
CA ASP A 162 -10.79 -3.09 -8.55
C ASP A 162 -9.66 -4.06 -8.90
N ARG A 163 -9.81 -5.32 -8.48
CA ARG A 163 -8.82 -6.37 -8.67
C ARG A 163 -8.75 -6.88 -10.11
N ALA A 164 -9.86 -6.80 -10.86
CA ALA A 164 -9.87 -7.21 -12.26
C ALA A 164 -9.01 -6.26 -13.11
N VAL A 165 -9.14 -4.97 -12.87
CA VAL A 165 -8.29 -3.94 -13.51
C VAL A 165 -6.83 -4.07 -13.10
N ALA A 166 -6.56 -4.31 -11.81
CA ALA A 166 -5.20 -4.54 -11.32
C ALA A 166 -4.53 -5.72 -12.04
N ARG A 167 -5.26 -6.84 -12.19
CA ARG A 167 -4.79 -8.02 -12.90
C ARG A 167 -4.51 -7.72 -14.38
N GLU A 168 -5.45 -7.06 -15.06
CA GLU A 168 -5.32 -6.76 -16.49
C GLU A 168 -4.07 -5.92 -16.77
N LEU A 169 -3.79 -4.93 -15.94
CA LEU A 169 -2.65 -4.04 -16.14
C LEU A 169 -1.31 -4.60 -15.65
N LEU A 170 -1.34 -5.64 -14.80
CA LEU A 170 -0.12 -6.22 -14.24
C LEU A 170 0.80 -6.80 -15.34
N ASP A 171 0.23 -7.47 -16.32
CA ASP A 171 0.96 -8.12 -17.41
C ASP A 171 1.30 -7.18 -18.58
N GLN A 172 0.67 -6.00 -18.64
CA GLN A 172 0.83 -5.09 -19.76
C GLN A 172 2.10 -4.23 -19.69
N GLY A 173 2.83 -4.23 -18.54
CA GLY A 173 4.04 -3.42 -18.36
C GLY A 173 3.79 -1.90 -18.43
N PHE A 174 2.54 -1.47 -18.26
CA PHE A 174 2.14 -0.07 -18.30
C PHE A 174 2.64 0.72 -17.10
N LEU A 175 2.67 0.08 -15.93
CA LEU A 175 3.01 0.66 -14.66
C LEU A 175 4.37 0.15 -14.20
N ASP A 176 5.12 1.00 -13.52
CA ASP A 176 6.33 0.60 -12.82
C ASP A 176 5.99 -0.03 -11.46
N ILE A 177 4.86 0.41 -10.83
CA ILE A 177 4.38 -0.11 -9.56
C ILE A 177 2.85 -0.12 -9.48
N GLN A 178 2.31 -1.15 -8.83
CA GLN A 178 0.89 -1.26 -8.48
C GLN A 178 0.73 -1.45 -6.97
N PHE A 179 -0.26 -0.75 -6.40
CA PHE A 179 -0.68 -0.94 -5.02
C PHE A 179 -2.04 -1.62 -4.99
N VAL A 180 -2.12 -2.80 -4.35
CA VAL A 180 -3.35 -3.62 -4.28
C VAL A 180 -3.74 -3.85 -2.83
N ARG A 181 -5.03 -3.67 -2.52
CA ARG A 181 -5.53 -3.94 -1.17
C ARG A 181 -5.55 -5.44 -0.89
N TYR A 182 -4.84 -5.84 0.16
CA TYR A 182 -4.83 -7.21 0.66
C TYR A 182 -4.64 -7.23 2.18
N ASN A 183 -5.56 -7.84 2.89
CA ASN A 183 -5.53 -8.02 4.33
C ASN A 183 -6.51 -9.15 4.72
N PRO A 184 -6.54 -9.62 5.98
CA PRO A 184 -7.42 -10.71 6.41
C PRO A 184 -8.91 -10.50 6.12
N VAL A 185 -9.43 -9.26 6.22
CA VAL A 185 -10.84 -8.94 5.87
C VAL A 185 -11.07 -8.90 4.36
N HIS A 186 -10.04 -8.57 3.57
CA HIS A 186 -10.10 -8.45 2.12
C HIS A 186 -9.05 -9.35 1.42
N PRO A 187 -9.13 -10.69 1.58
CA PRO A 187 -8.10 -11.60 1.05
C PRO A 187 -8.24 -11.88 -0.46
N GLY A 188 -9.25 -11.32 -1.13
CA GLY A 188 -9.58 -11.65 -2.52
C GLY A 188 -8.48 -11.41 -3.54
N ALA A 189 -7.50 -10.54 -3.26
CA ALA A 189 -6.36 -10.33 -4.16
C ALA A 189 -5.52 -11.60 -4.36
N GLN A 190 -5.47 -12.50 -3.37
CA GLN A 190 -4.80 -13.78 -3.48
C GLN A 190 -5.32 -14.60 -4.67
N LYS A 191 -6.63 -14.65 -4.84
CA LYS A 191 -7.28 -15.36 -5.93
C LYS A 191 -7.32 -14.56 -7.23
N ASP A 192 -7.62 -13.26 -7.14
CA ASP A 192 -7.97 -12.48 -8.32
C ASP A 192 -6.75 -11.84 -9.00
N VAL A 193 -5.62 -11.69 -8.27
CA VAL A 193 -4.40 -11.03 -8.76
C VAL A 193 -3.16 -11.91 -8.58
N PHE A 194 -2.87 -12.37 -7.35
CA PHE A 194 -1.58 -12.98 -7.02
C PHE A 194 -1.32 -14.30 -7.74
N GLN A 195 -2.34 -15.15 -7.90
CA GLN A 195 -2.19 -16.40 -8.64
C GLN A 195 -1.86 -16.21 -10.12
N HIS A 196 -2.03 -15.01 -10.65
CA HIS A 196 -1.72 -14.66 -12.05
C HIS A 196 -0.42 -13.86 -12.17
N ALA A 197 0.16 -13.43 -11.07
CA ALA A 197 1.39 -12.67 -11.07
C ALA A 197 2.59 -13.57 -11.41
N LYS A 198 3.39 -13.16 -12.38
CA LYS A 198 4.69 -13.78 -12.62
C LYS A 198 5.67 -13.41 -11.53
N PRO A 199 6.69 -14.24 -11.25
CA PRO A 199 7.73 -13.88 -10.32
C PRO A 199 8.54 -12.67 -10.82
N HIS A 200 9.03 -11.84 -9.93
CA HIS A 200 10.07 -10.88 -10.27
C HIS A 200 11.41 -11.63 -10.49
N PRO A 201 12.21 -11.35 -11.55
CA PRO A 201 12.11 -10.20 -12.44
C PRO A 201 11.35 -10.44 -13.78
N GLU A 202 10.67 -11.56 -13.98
CA GLU A 202 9.89 -11.82 -15.20
C GLU A 202 8.76 -10.79 -15.41
N ARG A 203 8.32 -10.19 -14.30
CA ARG A 203 7.38 -9.08 -14.25
C ARG A 203 8.13 -7.78 -13.99
N SER A 204 7.97 -6.79 -14.85
CA SER A 204 8.59 -5.47 -14.68
C SER A 204 7.88 -4.55 -13.67
N THR A 205 6.56 -4.74 -13.49
CA THR A 205 5.75 -3.96 -12.56
C THR A 205 5.93 -4.48 -11.14
N LEU A 206 6.34 -3.66 -10.18
CA LEU A 206 6.34 -4.03 -8.77
C LEU A 206 4.90 -4.10 -8.23
N LEU A 207 4.62 -5.12 -7.41
CA LEU A 207 3.33 -5.32 -6.78
C LEU A 207 3.44 -5.11 -5.27
N PHE A 208 2.85 -4.02 -4.80
CA PHE A 208 2.84 -3.63 -3.39
C PHE A 208 1.45 -3.78 -2.80
N ASN A 209 1.40 -4.16 -1.53
CA ASN A 209 0.16 -4.15 -0.77
C ASN A 209 -0.06 -2.78 -0.12
N PHE A 210 -1.33 -2.39 0.06
CA PHE A 210 -1.74 -1.29 0.94
C PHE A 210 -2.90 -1.72 1.84
N LYS A 211 -3.12 -1.00 2.96
CA LYS A 211 -4.13 -1.29 3.97
C LYS A 211 -3.97 -2.68 4.62
N SER A 212 -2.74 -3.13 4.83
CA SER A 212 -2.45 -4.40 5.52
C SER A 212 -3.14 -4.48 6.87
N THR A 213 -3.13 -3.39 7.63
CA THR A 213 -3.62 -3.30 9.01
C THR A 213 -5.08 -2.86 9.15
N GLU A 214 -5.83 -2.70 8.04
CA GLU A 214 -7.24 -2.27 8.08
C GLU A 214 -8.13 -3.19 8.91
N SER A 215 -7.74 -4.43 9.08
CA SER A 215 -8.47 -5.45 9.84
C SER A 215 -7.93 -5.69 11.25
N TYR A 216 -6.91 -4.93 11.67
CA TYR A 216 -6.36 -5.04 13.02
C TYR A 216 -7.40 -4.62 14.07
N VAL A 217 -7.53 -5.43 15.11
CA VAL A 217 -8.41 -5.19 16.26
C VAL A 217 -7.61 -5.45 17.52
N ASP A 218 -7.50 -4.44 18.38
CA ASP A 218 -6.84 -4.49 19.69
C ASP A 218 -7.80 -4.17 20.85
N ASP A 219 -9.04 -3.85 20.53
CA ASP A 219 -10.08 -3.55 21.51
C ASP A 219 -10.70 -4.84 22.06
N GLU A 220 -10.59 -5.04 23.40
CA GLU A 220 -11.05 -6.25 24.08
C GLU A 220 -12.57 -6.46 23.98
N GLU A 221 -13.36 -5.38 23.92
CA GLU A 221 -14.81 -5.49 23.77
C GLU A 221 -15.16 -6.01 22.37
N HIS A 222 -14.49 -5.50 21.33
CA HIS A 222 -14.64 -5.98 19.96
C HIS A 222 -14.19 -7.44 19.80
N LEU A 223 -13.08 -7.84 20.43
CA LEU A 223 -12.61 -9.22 20.41
C LEU A 223 -13.61 -10.17 21.07
N LYS A 224 -14.23 -9.76 22.19
CA LYS A 224 -15.31 -10.52 22.83
C LYS A 224 -16.57 -10.62 21.97
N GLU A 225 -16.97 -9.52 21.30
CA GLU A 225 -18.07 -9.52 20.33
C GLU A 225 -17.82 -10.50 19.17
N MET A 226 -16.55 -10.68 18.79
CA MET A 226 -16.15 -11.64 17.76
C MET A 226 -16.06 -13.08 18.28
N GLY A 227 -16.21 -13.32 19.59
CA GLY A 227 -16.09 -14.64 20.21
C GLY A 227 -14.64 -15.12 20.37
N VAL A 228 -13.69 -14.19 20.43
CA VAL A 228 -12.27 -14.50 20.64
C VAL A 228 -11.99 -14.63 22.14
N GLU A 229 -11.58 -15.83 22.58
CA GLU A 229 -11.29 -16.15 23.99
C GLU A 229 -9.99 -15.49 24.45
N GLU A 230 -9.82 -15.32 25.78
CA GLU A 230 -8.66 -14.63 26.37
C GLU A 230 -7.34 -15.36 26.14
N ASP A 231 -7.36 -16.68 26.03
CA ASP A 231 -6.21 -17.55 25.80
C ASP A 231 -5.86 -17.72 24.30
N ASN A 232 -6.69 -17.19 23.39
CA ASN A 232 -6.35 -17.18 21.98
C ASN A 232 -5.16 -16.23 21.68
N TRP A 233 -4.42 -16.56 20.63
CA TRP A 233 -3.36 -15.67 20.15
C TRP A 233 -3.88 -14.26 19.87
N ARG A 234 -3.14 -13.26 20.36
CA ARG A 234 -3.38 -11.83 20.10
C ARG A 234 -2.35 -11.32 19.09
N PRO A 235 -2.65 -11.33 17.79
CA PRO A 235 -1.72 -10.85 16.79
C PRO A 235 -1.39 -9.38 17.02
N HIS A 236 -0.11 -9.04 16.97
CA HIS A 236 0.33 -7.65 17.01
C HIS A 236 0.07 -6.99 15.63
N ILE A 237 -0.07 -5.67 15.58
CA ILE A 237 -0.29 -4.94 14.32
C ILE A 237 0.74 -5.28 13.24
N THR A 238 1.98 -5.57 13.62
CA THR A 238 3.05 -5.96 12.69
C THR A 238 2.87 -7.36 12.10
N ASP A 239 2.07 -8.24 12.72
CA ASP A 239 1.78 -9.56 12.16
C ASP A 239 0.87 -9.45 10.92
N TYR A 240 0.08 -8.37 10.80
CA TYR A 240 -0.67 -8.07 9.60
C TYR A 240 0.22 -7.63 8.42
N TYR A 241 1.38 -7.03 8.69
CA TYR A 241 2.40 -6.79 7.66
C TYR A 241 3.09 -8.10 7.25
N ARG A 242 3.38 -8.99 8.23
CA ARG A 242 3.89 -10.33 7.95
C ARG A 242 2.88 -11.14 7.12
N PHE A 243 1.59 -11.09 7.48
CA PHE A 243 0.52 -11.73 6.71
C PHE A 243 0.55 -11.31 5.24
N ALA A 244 0.61 -10.02 4.97
CA ALA A 244 0.68 -9.52 3.60
C ALA A 244 1.94 -10.01 2.87
N LEU A 245 3.11 -9.87 3.49
CA LEU A 245 4.39 -10.25 2.89
C LEU A 245 4.63 -11.76 2.82
N THR A 246 3.85 -12.58 3.53
CA THR A 246 3.85 -14.04 3.35
C THR A 246 3.38 -14.43 1.95
N ALA A 247 2.55 -13.60 1.30
CA ALA A 247 2.14 -13.81 -0.10
C ALA A 247 3.33 -13.61 -1.05
N PRO A 248 3.79 -14.65 -1.79
CA PRO A 248 5.01 -14.58 -2.58
C PRO A 248 4.90 -13.66 -3.81
N ALA A 249 3.70 -13.31 -4.23
CA ALA A 249 3.45 -12.40 -5.34
C ALA A 249 3.73 -10.93 -5.02
N LEU A 250 3.68 -10.55 -3.74
CA LEU A 250 3.93 -9.18 -3.32
C LEU A 250 5.43 -8.89 -3.24
N ASP A 251 5.89 -7.84 -3.87
CA ASP A 251 7.28 -7.38 -3.77
C ASP A 251 7.51 -6.54 -2.51
N GLY A 252 6.45 -5.87 -2.03
CA GLY A 252 6.53 -5.02 -0.85
C GLY A 252 5.18 -4.57 -0.31
N ILE A 253 5.23 -3.69 0.67
CA ILE A 253 4.06 -3.13 1.36
C ILE A 253 4.17 -1.64 1.58
N LEU A 254 3.01 -0.95 1.54
CA LEU A 254 2.85 0.42 2.04
C LEU A 254 2.43 0.34 3.50
N VAL A 255 3.24 0.91 4.38
CA VAL A 255 3.03 0.87 5.84
C VAL A 255 2.69 2.24 6.40
N GLY A 256 1.81 2.27 7.39
CA GLY A 256 1.64 3.39 8.30
C GLY A 256 2.28 3.03 9.65
N MET A 257 3.10 3.92 10.19
CA MET A 257 3.75 3.73 11.48
C MET A 257 3.33 4.86 12.42
N PRO A 258 2.88 4.56 13.65
CA PRO A 258 2.37 5.58 14.56
C PRO A 258 3.48 6.54 15.03
N ASP A 259 4.68 6.01 15.23
CA ASP A 259 5.86 6.71 15.76
C ASP A 259 7.17 6.08 15.26
N ALA A 260 8.29 6.68 15.63
CA ALA A 260 9.63 6.19 15.24
C ALA A 260 9.95 4.79 15.80
N ASP A 261 9.39 4.39 16.94
CA ASP A 261 9.56 3.04 17.49
C ASP A 261 8.88 1.97 16.61
N GLY A 262 7.81 2.32 15.92
CA GLY A 262 7.14 1.48 14.93
C GLY A 262 8.06 0.96 13.83
N VAL A 263 9.09 1.73 13.46
CA VAL A 263 10.12 1.30 12.48
C VAL A 263 10.89 0.10 13.02
N ARG A 264 11.33 0.17 14.29
CA ARG A 264 12.07 -0.89 14.97
C ARG A 264 11.19 -2.13 15.18
N GLN A 265 9.92 -1.92 15.58
CA GLN A 265 8.95 -3.01 15.76
C GLN A 265 8.70 -3.74 14.44
N LEU A 266 8.57 -3.01 13.32
CA LEU A 266 8.43 -3.59 11.99
C LEU A 266 9.66 -4.42 11.61
N ALA A 267 10.87 -3.88 11.78
CA ALA A 267 12.11 -4.60 11.50
C ALA A 267 12.20 -5.93 12.28
N ASN A 268 11.88 -5.88 13.58
CA ASN A 268 11.88 -7.06 14.44
C ASN A 268 10.80 -8.09 14.02
N ALA A 269 9.63 -7.63 13.60
CA ALA A 269 8.58 -8.52 13.12
C ALA A 269 8.97 -9.21 11.81
N LEU A 270 9.53 -8.47 10.85
CA LEU A 270 9.98 -9.05 9.57
C LEU A 270 11.10 -10.08 9.78
N ALA A 271 11.98 -9.87 10.76
CA ALA A 271 13.03 -10.83 11.12
C ALA A 271 12.51 -12.17 11.64
N LYS A 272 11.25 -12.25 12.11
CA LYS A 272 10.60 -13.52 12.50
C LYS A 272 10.28 -14.41 11.28
N GLY A 273 10.35 -13.88 10.07
CA GLY A 273 9.99 -14.57 8.84
C GLY A 273 8.48 -14.57 8.54
N PRO A 274 8.08 -15.29 7.48
CA PRO A 274 6.67 -15.43 7.10
C PRO A 274 5.85 -16.10 8.22
N LEU A 275 4.54 -15.86 8.19
CA LEU A 275 3.63 -16.62 9.04
C LEU A 275 3.61 -18.09 8.60
N ASP A 276 3.54 -19.02 9.54
CA ASP A 276 3.23 -20.39 9.22
C ASP A 276 1.75 -20.53 8.77
N GLU A 277 1.36 -21.73 8.37
CA GLU A 277 0.03 -21.98 7.83
C GLU A 277 -1.07 -21.80 8.89
N GLU A 278 -0.79 -22.16 10.15
CA GLU A 278 -1.73 -22.05 11.26
C GLU A 278 -1.98 -20.59 11.62
N ASP A 279 -0.93 -19.80 11.84
CA ASP A 279 -1.01 -18.37 12.12
C ASP A 279 -1.66 -17.59 10.96
N HIS A 280 -1.31 -17.95 9.71
CA HIS A 280 -1.89 -17.32 8.53
C HIS A 280 -3.39 -17.60 8.44
N GLN A 281 -3.83 -18.85 8.68
CA GLN A 281 -5.24 -19.23 8.67
C GLN A 281 -5.98 -18.57 9.82
N TYR A 282 -5.39 -18.51 11.01
CA TYR A 282 -5.98 -17.84 12.16
C TYR A 282 -6.29 -16.34 11.85
N LEU A 283 -5.37 -15.63 11.22
CA LEU A 283 -5.63 -14.25 10.80
C LEU A 283 -6.76 -14.15 9.77
N LEU A 284 -6.87 -15.08 8.83
CA LEU A 284 -7.99 -15.12 7.90
C LEU A 284 -9.33 -15.32 8.62
N ASP A 285 -9.37 -16.22 9.61
CA ASP A 285 -10.56 -16.48 10.40
C ASP A 285 -10.96 -15.26 11.24
N LEU A 286 -10.01 -14.59 11.89
CA LEU A 286 -10.22 -13.29 12.53
C LEU A 286 -10.79 -12.27 11.55
N GLY A 287 -10.26 -12.22 10.34
CA GLY A 287 -10.76 -11.34 9.28
C GLY A 287 -12.23 -11.61 8.93
N VAL A 288 -12.64 -12.88 8.90
CA VAL A 288 -14.06 -13.25 8.68
C VAL A 288 -14.93 -12.78 9.84
N LEU A 289 -14.48 -12.97 11.09
CA LEU A 289 -15.22 -12.52 12.28
C LEU A 289 -15.35 -11.01 12.30
N GLU A 290 -14.26 -10.28 12.07
CA GLU A 290 -14.26 -8.81 12.03
C GLU A 290 -15.17 -8.26 10.91
N LYS A 291 -15.19 -8.90 9.75
CA LYS A 291 -16.11 -8.51 8.68
C LYS A 291 -17.56 -8.65 9.10
N ARG A 292 -17.93 -9.76 9.74
CA ARG A 292 -19.29 -10.00 10.26
C ARG A 292 -19.67 -8.97 11.32
N ARG A 293 -18.75 -8.64 12.25
CA ARG A 293 -18.96 -7.63 13.28
C ARG A 293 -19.25 -6.26 12.66
N ARG A 294 -18.43 -5.82 11.69
CA ARG A 294 -18.62 -4.54 10.97
C ARG A 294 -19.97 -4.49 10.21
N GLU A 295 -20.35 -5.57 9.57
CA GLU A 295 -21.63 -5.67 8.88
C GLU A 295 -22.82 -5.56 9.86
N ALA A 296 -22.76 -6.23 11.01
CA ALA A 296 -23.75 -6.15 12.07
C ALA A 296 -23.87 -4.73 12.64
N GLU A 297 -22.72 -4.09 12.93
CA GLU A 297 -22.68 -2.71 13.42
C GLU A 297 -23.28 -1.72 12.40
N LYS A 298 -22.92 -1.86 11.12
CA LYS A 298 -23.50 -1.04 10.05
C LYS A 298 -25.02 -1.17 9.98
N LEU A 299 -25.53 -2.41 10.10
CA LEU A 299 -26.96 -2.67 10.08
C LEU A 299 -27.65 -2.05 11.31
N ARG A 300 -27.05 -2.15 12.51
CA ARG A 300 -27.55 -1.52 13.74
C ARG A 300 -27.63 0.00 13.57
N LYS A 301 -26.56 0.66 13.14
CA LYS A 301 -26.55 2.11 12.88
C LYS A 301 -27.59 2.54 11.85
N THR A 302 -27.79 1.75 10.80
CA THR A 302 -28.83 2.03 9.79
C THR A 302 -30.23 1.97 10.40
N ARG A 303 -30.53 0.97 11.22
CA ARG A 303 -31.82 0.83 11.92
C ARG A 303 -32.06 2.00 12.88
N GLU A 304 -31.06 2.40 13.66
CA GLU A 304 -31.14 3.54 14.56
C GLU A 304 -31.43 4.86 13.81
N ASN A 305 -30.79 5.07 12.68
CA ASN A 305 -31.02 6.26 11.84
C ASN A 305 -32.44 6.28 11.25
N ILE A 306 -32.96 5.14 10.79
CA ILE A 306 -34.35 5.02 10.31
C ILE A 306 -35.32 5.31 11.45
N ALA A 307 -35.08 4.77 12.66
CA ALA A 307 -35.94 5.02 13.81
C ALA A 307 -35.96 6.53 14.19
N LYS A 308 -34.81 7.21 14.14
CA LYS A 308 -34.74 8.67 14.40
C LYS A 308 -35.52 9.47 13.36
N LEU A 309 -35.47 9.10 12.08
CA LEU A 309 -36.25 9.77 11.02
C LEU A 309 -37.76 9.61 11.21
N ASN A 310 -38.22 8.41 11.61
CA ASN A 310 -39.64 8.15 11.88
C ASN A 310 -40.17 8.86 13.14
N LEU A 311 -39.32 9.34 14.04
CA LEU A 311 -39.71 10.13 15.22
C LEU A 311 -39.79 11.65 14.93
N GLN A 312 -39.34 12.09 13.75
CA GLN A 312 -39.39 13.50 13.32
C GLN A 312 -40.56 13.80 12.37
N THR A 313 -41.32 12.77 11.98
CA THR A 313 -42.56 12.88 11.21
C THR A 313 -43.79 12.67 12.11
#